data_563055f51cae274d5b2aeff691af6e89
#
_entry.id   563055f51cae274d5b2aeff691af6e89
#
_cell.length_a   1.000
_cell.length_b   1.000
_cell.length_c   1.000
_cell.angle_alpha   90.00
_cell.angle_beta   90.00
_cell.angle_gamma   90.00
#
_symmetry.space_group_name_H-M   'P 1'
#
loop_
_entity.id
_entity.type
_entity.pdbx_description
1 polymer ?
#
loop_
_entity_poly.entity_id
_entity_poly.type
_entity_poly.pdbx_seq_one_letter_code
_entity_poly.pdbx_strand_id
1 'polypeptide(L)'
;MVEKLSRHILVASDGSPNAKRVLAYISELFARRSDFEVTIVSIAPPVPSHLRQVNPALHEVKRWKLVEEIEAKHFQLAQDIVIRAKEFLVSHGFPPSRVHTKALVQRADVARDILFEARMGKYDAVAVGRRGLSRMAASFMGSVSYKLIQSQSEVPVWLIDGQVVNSRYLLAVDLCEDCLKVIDHVGFILAGDSEAEIVLYHVIPSFRPFMAKEEEFFLGEIEELVLKKEEERARAFFQEASKILAEGNFSENQIRVKIKTGSTNVAADIINEAQRGNYGTVALGRRGQGGFKEMILGSTSTKVIFGLMDRAIWVVA
;
A
#
# COMPACT_ATOMS: atom_id res chain seq x y z
N MET A 1 -15.65 28.26 7.91
CA MET A 1 -15.17 27.45 6.78
C MET A 1 -14.28 26.39 7.38
N VAL A 2 -14.73 25.14 7.41
CA VAL A 2 -13.86 24.01 7.80
C VAL A 2 -12.79 23.91 6.73
N GLU A 3 -11.53 24.09 7.08
CA GLU A 3 -10.41 23.81 6.17
C GLU A 3 -10.60 22.40 5.61
N LYS A 4 -10.82 22.31 4.30
CA LYS A 4 -10.96 21.03 3.62
C LYS A 4 -9.60 20.35 3.71
N LEU A 5 -9.47 19.34 4.57
CA LEU A 5 -8.25 18.56 4.73
C LEU A 5 -7.83 18.04 3.34
N SER A 6 -6.73 18.58 2.83
CA SER A 6 -6.14 18.10 1.58
C SER A 6 -5.42 16.76 1.85
N ARG A 7 -5.65 15.77 1.00
CA ARG A 7 -4.96 14.47 1.05
C ARG A 7 -3.74 14.54 0.17
N HIS A 8 -2.60 14.21 0.74
CA HIS A 8 -1.34 14.36 0.06
C HIS A 8 -0.61 13.02 -0.08
N ILE A 9 -0.51 12.52 -1.30
CA ILE A 9 0.10 11.22 -1.60
C ILE A 9 1.50 11.40 -2.18
N LEU A 10 2.47 10.66 -1.63
CA LEU A 10 3.82 10.57 -2.17
C LEU A 10 3.90 9.41 -3.16
N VAL A 11 4.15 9.70 -4.43
CA VAL A 11 4.34 8.69 -5.48
C VAL A 11 5.81 8.50 -5.76
N ALA A 12 6.36 7.32 -5.45
CA ALA A 12 7.74 6.99 -5.79
C ALA A 12 7.82 6.44 -7.21
N SER A 13 8.64 7.06 -8.04
CA SER A 13 8.80 6.72 -9.45
C SER A 13 10.26 6.53 -9.83
N ASP A 14 10.54 5.42 -10.51
CA ASP A 14 11.81 5.11 -11.16
C ASP A 14 11.73 5.22 -12.71
N GLY A 15 10.59 5.72 -13.22
CA GLY A 15 10.32 5.83 -14.65
C GLY A 15 9.98 4.50 -15.33
N SER A 16 9.88 3.40 -14.61
CA SER A 16 9.54 2.08 -15.15
C SER A 16 8.09 1.99 -15.63
N PRO A 17 7.73 0.99 -16.45
CA PRO A 17 6.34 0.72 -16.82
C PRO A 17 5.43 0.49 -15.60
N ASN A 18 5.95 -0.09 -14.51
CA ASN A 18 5.19 -0.27 -13.28
C ASN A 18 4.95 1.06 -12.55
N ALA A 19 5.91 1.98 -12.55
CA ALA A 19 5.70 3.33 -12.04
C ALA A 19 4.60 4.07 -12.83
N LYS A 20 4.49 3.86 -14.15
CA LYS A 20 3.39 4.41 -14.95
C LYS A 20 2.02 3.85 -14.53
N ARG A 21 1.94 2.57 -14.12
CA ARG A 21 0.68 1.99 -13.59
C ARG A 21 0.26 2.67 -12.29
N VAL A 22 1.22 3.04 -11.43
CA VAL A 22 0.91 3.83 -10.21
C VAL A 22 0.28 5.16 -10.60
N LEU A 23 0.86 5.88 -11.56
CA LEU A 23 0.32 7.14 -12.03
C LEU A 23 -1.08 6.98 -12.63
N ALA A 24 -1.31 5.92 -13.43
CA ALA A 24 -2.61 5.62 -14.01
C ALA A 24 -3.65 5.33 -12.90
N TYR A 25 -3.30 4.50 -11.91
CA TYR A 25 -4.17 4.22 -10.76
C TYR A 25 -4.54 5.50 -9.99
N ILE A 26 -3.57 6.34 -9.68
CA ILE A 26 -3.79 7.61 -8.98
C ILE A 26 -4.69 8.54 -9.81
N SER A 27 -4.46 8.62 -11.12
CA SER A 27 -5.26 9.47 -12.01
C SER A 27 -6.72 9.01 -12.08
N GLU A 28 -6.94 7.71 -12.29
CA GLU A 28 -8.28 7.14 -12.43
C GLU A 28 -9.15 7.39 -11.21
N LEU A 29 -8.57 7.21 -10.01
CA LEU A 29 -9.32 7.31 -8.77
C LEU A 29 -9.42 8.75 -8.22
N PHE A 30 -8.40 9.59 -8.43
CA PHE A 30 -8.28 10.83 -7.66
C PHE A 30 -8.15 12.12 -8.49
N ALA A 31 -7.96 12.06 -9.83
CA ALA A 31 -7.75 13.26 -10.62
C ALA A 31 -8.93 14.24 -10.58
N ARG A 32 -10.16 13.70 -10.53
CA ARG A 32 -11.40 14.52 -10.47
C ARG A 32 -11.67 15.12 -9.10
N ARG A 33 -10.98 14.69 -8.06
CA ARG A 33 -11.19 15.13 -6.69
C ARG A 33 -10.38 16.40 -6.41
N SER A 34 -11.03 17.43 -5.91
CA SER A 34 -10.40 18.73 -5.63
C SER A 34 -9.53 18.76 -4.36
N ASP A 35 -9.63 17.72 -3.52
CA ASP A 35 -9.00 17.61 -2.22
C ASP A 35 -7.78 16.67 -2.21
N PHE A 36 -7.25 16.33 -3.41
CA PHE A 36 -6.04 15.50 -3.55
C PHE A 36 -4.87 16.29 -4.11
N GLU A 37 -3.71 16.14 -3.46
CA GLU A 37 -2.42 16.59 -3.94
C GLU A 37 -1.47 15.38 -4.11
N VAL A 38 -0.60 15.47 -5.08
CA VAL A 38 0.36 14.40 -5.38
C VAL A 38 1.75 15.00 -5.45
N THR A 39 2.70 14.44 -4.69
CA THR A 39 4.12 14.69 -4.89
C THR A 39 4.76 13.46 -5.51
N ILE A 40 5.43 13.65 -6.63
CA ILE A 40 6.19 12.59 -7.29
C ILE A 40 7.65 12.71 -6.85
N VAL A 41 8.21 11.62 -6.32
CA VAL A 41 9.61 11.57 -5.91
C VAL A 41 10.39 10.56 -6.75
N SER A 42 11.58 10.95 -7.19
CA SER A 42 12.57 10.05 -7.78
C SER A 42 13.90 10.21 -7.06
N ILE A 43 14.56 9.08 -6.77
CA ILE A 43 15.81 9.04 -6.02
C ILE A 43 16.96 8.74 -7.00
N ALA A 44 17.84 9.70 -7.18
CA ALA A 44 19.05 9.53 -7.99
C ALA A 44 20.06 8.63 -7.26
N PRO A 45 20.52 7.53 -7.88
CA PRO A 45 21.52 6.66 -7.25
C PRO A 45 22.86 7.40 -7.09
N PRO A 46 23.58 7.15 -5.98
CA PRO A 46 24.92 7.72 -5.81
C PRO A 46 25.92 7.05 -6.76
N VAL A 47 27.03 7.72 -6.99
CA VAL A 47 28.20 7.07 -7.62
C VAL A 47 28.78 6.04 -6.64
N PRO A 48 29.12 4.82 -7.10
CA PRO A 48 29.68 3.77 -6.25
C PRO A 48 30.92 4.25 -5.47
N SER A 49 30.98 3.88 -4.20
CA SER A 49 32.02 4.35 -3.26
C SER A 49 33.45 4.05 -3.71
N HIS A 50 33.67 2.92 -4.42
CA HIS A 50 34.98 2.58 -4.97
C HIS A 50 35.46 3.55 -6.05
N LEU A 51 34.56 4.28 -6.71
CA LEU A 51 34.92 5.35 -7.63
C LEU A 51 35.25 6.67 -6.92
N ARG A 52 34.85 6.83 -5.66
CA ARG A 52 35.17 7.96 -4.79
C ARG A 52 36.45 7.75 -3.99
N GLN A 53 36.85 6.50 -3.69
CA GLN A 53 38.06 6.14 -2.97
C GLN A 53 39.26 6.17 -3.93
N VAL A 54 40.14 7.12 -3.78
CA VAL A 54 41.29 7.31 -4.67
C VAL A 54 42.58 7.46 -3.89
N ASN A 55 43.62 6.77 -4.38
CA ASN A 55 44.99 6.97 -3.96
C ASN A 55 45.52 8.33 -4.48
N PRO A 56 46.18 9.17 -3.66
CA PRO A 56 46.47 10.59 -3.92
C PRO A 56 47.40 10.95 -5.06
N ALA A 57 47.86 10.04 -5.89
CA ALA A 57 48.89 10.31 -6.92
C ALA A 57 48.29 10.57 -8.32
N LEU A 58 48.42 11.79 -8.79
CA LEU A 58 48.49 12.28 -10.19
C LEU A 58 47.28 12.24 -11.15
N HIS A 59 46.14 11.63 -10.85
CA HIS A 59 44.98 11.66 -11.79
C HIS A 59 43.68 12.21 -11.15
N GLU A 60 43.76 12.88 -10.04
CA GLU A 60 42.60 13.26 -9.19
C GLU A 60 41.60 14.20 -9.87
N VAL A 61 42.09 15.28 -10.52
CA VAL A 61 41.20 16.33 -11.05
C VAL A 61 40.27 15.79 -12.16
N LYS A 62 40.79 14.94 -13.05
CA LYS A 62 39.96 14.34 -14.11
C LYS A 62 38.90 13.38 -13.56
N ARG A 63 39.26 12.65 -12.52
CA ARG A 63 38.38 11.64 -11.90
C ARG A 63 37.29 12.29 -11.07
N TRP A 64 37.61 13.33 -10.29
CA TRP A 64 36.59 14.11 -9.58
C TRP A 64 35.60 14.74 -10.55
N LYS A 65 36.02 15.32 -11.63
CA LYS A 65 35.13 15.84 -12.68
C LYS A 65 34.23 14.75 -13.25
N LEU A 66 34.76 13.54 -13.49
CA LEU A 66 33.96 12.43 -13.98
C LEU A 66 32.91 11.98 -12.97
N VAL A 67 33.25 11.93 -11.66
CA VAL A 67 32.29 11.62 -10.58
C VAL A 67 31.17 12.65 -10.53
N GLU A 68 31.55 13.94 -10.56
CA GLU A 68 30.56 15.05 -10.57
C GLU A 68 29.66 14.99 -11.81
N GLU A 69 30.21 14.69 -12.98
CA GLU A 69 29.43 14.53 -14.22
C GLU A 69 28.45 13.35 -14.15
N ILE A 70 28.87 12.23 -13.57
CA ILE A 70 27.99 11.07 -13.36
C ILE A 70 26.87 11.41 -12.36
N GLU A 71 27.19 12.06 -11.24
CA GLU A 71 26.20 12.50 -10.25
C GLU A 71 25.20 13.48 -10.85
N ALA A 72 25.68 14.45 -11.62
CA ALA A 72 24.84 15.39 -12.33
C ALA A 72 23.90 14.70 -13.33
N LYS A 73 24.40 13.71 -14.08
CA LYS A 73 23.58 12.90 -14.99
C LYS A 73 22.53 12.06 -14.26
N HIS A 74 22.90 11.43 -13.14
CA HIS A 74 21.92 10.67 -12.33
C HIS A 74 20.81 11.57 -11.79
N PHE A 75 21.19 12.76 -11.31
CA PHE A 75 20.23 13.73 -10.81
C PHE A 75 19.33 14.26 -11.92
N GLN A 76 19.90 14.59 -13.08
CA GLN A 76 19.12 15.00 -14.26
C GLN A 76 18.12 13.93 -14.70
N LEU A 77 18.53 12.64 -14.72
CA LEU A 77 17.61 11.54 -15.01
C LEU A 77 16.45 11.47 -14.00
N ALA A 78 16.73 11.67 -12.71
CA ALA A 78 15.69 11.70 -11.69
C ALA A 78 14.74 12.91 -11.89
N GLN A 79 15.26 14.07 -12.27
CA GLN A 79 14.44 15.24 -12.63
C GLN A 79 13.56 14.96 -13.86
N ASP A 80 14.10 14.36 -14.90
CA ASP A 80 13.36 14.01 -16.11
C ASP A 80 12.24 12.99 -15.83
N ILE A 81 12.48 12.05 -14.92
CA ILE A 81 11.48 11.06 -14.48
C ILE A 81 10.30 11.78 -13.83
N VAL A 82 10.55 12.66 -12.85
CA VAL A 82 9.45 13.34 -12.13
C VAL A 82 8.71 14.35 -13.01
N ILE A 83 9.39 15.01 -13.96
CA ILE A 83 8.77 15.90 -14.94
C ILE A 83 7.81 15.12 -15.84
N ARG A 84 8.27 14.03 -16.46
CA ARG A 84 7.42 13.18 -17.31
C ARG A 84 6.26 12.57 -16.55
N ALA A 85 6.47 12.20 -15.28
CA ALA A 85 5.40 11.69 -14.44
C ALA A 85 4.36 12.77 -14.10
N LYS A 86 4.78 14.03 -13.87
CA LYS A 86 3.89 15.17 -13.72
C LYS A 86 3.07 15.42 -14.98
N GLU A 87 3.72 15.45 -16.13
CA GLU A 87 3.06 15.61 -17.44
C GLU A 87 2.00 14.54 -17.65
N PHE A 88 2.32 13.29 -17.28
CA PHE A 88 1.36 12.19 -17.33
C PHE A 88 0.13 12.48 -16.47
N LEU A 89 0.29 12.81 -15.17
CA LEU A 89 -0.83 13.11 -14.27
C LEU A 89 -1.67 14.30 -14.77
N VAL A 90 -1.02 15.34 -15.26
CA VAL A 90 -1.69 16.53 -15.79
C VAL A 90 -2.50 16.19 -17.05
N SER A 91 -1.93 15.40 -17.97
CA SER A 91 -2.65 14.94 -19.17
C SER A 91 -3.81 14.00 -18.85
N HIS A 92 -3.84 13.40 -17.65
CA HIS A 92 -4.92 12.54 -17.17
C HIS A 92 -5.85 13.22 -16.14
N GLY A 93 -5.87 14.56 -16.12
CA GLY A 93 -6.89 15.33 -15.43
C GLY A 93 -6.49 15.94 -14.09
N PHE A 94 -5.27 15.73 -13.59
CA PHE A 94 -4.80 16.48 -12.42
C PHE A 94 -4.48 17.95 -12.79
N PRO A 95 -4.94 18.93 -12.03
CA PRO A 95 -4.48 20.30 -12.18
C PRO A 95 -2.98 20.42 -11.90
N PRO A 96 -2.22 21.17 -12.75
CA PRO A 96 -0.78 21.34 -12.57
C PRO A 96 -0.37 21.87 -11.19
N SER A 97 -1.21 22.66 -10.54
CA SER A 97 -0.99 23.24 -9.20
C SER A 97 -1.05 22.22 -8.06
N ARG A 98 -1.66 21.05 -8.29
CA ARG A 98 -1.79 19.97 -7.30
C ARG A 98 -0.81 18.81 -7.53
N VAL A 99 0.09 18.94 -8.49
CA VAL A 99 1.12 17.94 -8.78
C VAL A 99 2.50 18.56 -8.56
N HIS A 100 3.17 18.09 -7.52
CA HIS A 100 4.50 18.52 -7.12
C HIS A 100 5.56 17.48 -7.53
N THR A 101 6.80 17.92 -7.68
CA THR A 101 7.90 17.05 -8.09
C THR A 101 9.11 17.23 -7.18
N LYS A 102 9.77 16.13 -6.84
CA LYS A 102 11.01 16.12 -6.05
C LYS A 102 11.99 15.12 -6.65
N ALA A 103 13.16 15.59 -7.09
CA ALA A 103 14.31 14.75 -7.38
C ALA A 103 15.27 14.83 -6.19
N LEU A 104 15.62 13.69 -5.61
CA LEU A 104 16.48 13.62 -4.43
C LEU A 104 17.73 12.78 -4.75
N VAL A 105 18.85 13.11 -4.12
CA VAL A 105 20.04 12.26 -4.14
C VAL A 105 19.93 11.23 -3.03
N GLN A 106 20.20 9.97 -3.32
CA GLN A 106 20.19 8.90 -2.34
C GLN A 106 21.19 9.16 -1.22
N ARG A 107 20.71 9.11 0.03
CA ARG A 107 21.51 9.31 1.25
C ARG A 107 21.81 8.02 1.97
N ALA A 108 20.82 7.14 2.07
CA ALA A 108 20.94 5.83 2.72
C ALA A 108 20.65 4.72 1.70
N ASP A 109 19.40 4.27 1.69
CA ASP A 109 18.89 3.43 0.60
C ASP A 109 17.54 4.00 0.14
N VAL A 110 17.17 3.69 -1.10
CA VAL A 110 15.99 4.28 -1.76
C VAL A 110 14.72 4.17 -0.91
N ALA A 111 14.48 3.02 -0.26
CA ALA A 111 13.28 2.85 0.55
C ALA A 111 13.31 3.72 1.82
N ARG A 112 14.46 3.83 2.48
CA ARG A 112 14.63 4.70 3.65
C ARG A 112 14.49 6.17 3.31
N ASP A 113 15.06 6.59 2.18
CA ASP A 113 14.97 7.97 1.72
C ASP A 113 13.53 8.34 1.36
N ILE A 114 12.76 7.43 0.70
CA ILE A 114 11.33 7.62 0.43
C ILE A 114 10.55 7.74 1.75
N LEU A 115 10.79 6.86 2.75
CA LEU A 115 10.09 6.92 4.03
C LEU A 115 10.45 8.15 4.84
N PHE A 116 11.70 8.58 4.78
CA PHE A 116 12.12 9.83 5.41
C PHE A 116 11.37 11.02 4.80
N GLU A 117 11.32 11.10 3.46
CA GLU A 117 10.56 12.12 2.75
C GLU A 117 9.07 12.06 3.11
N ALA A 118 8.49 10.85 3.16
CA ALA A 118 7.09 10.65 3.49
C ALA A 118 6.73 11.18 4.89
N ARG A 119 7.58 10.93 5.88
CA ARG A 119 7.39 11.44 7.25
C ARG A 119 7.59 12.96 7.34
N MET A 120 8.67 13.47 6.76
CA MET A 120 8.99 14.90 6.83
C MET A 120 7.96 15.75 6.11
N GLY A 121 7.44 15.27 4.99
CA GLY A 121 6.39 15.92 4.22
C GLY A 121 4.97 15.65 4.74
N LYS A 122 4.82 14.81 5.78
CA LYS A 122 3.52 14.43 6.38
C LYS A 122 2.54 13.92 5.33
N TYR A 123 3.02 13.05 4.45
CA TYR A 123 2.17 12.44 3.43
C TYR A 123 1.26 11.37 4.05
N ASP A 124 0.03 11.28 3.56
CA ASP A 124 -0.97 10.34 4.04
C ASP A 124 -0.71 8.91 3.58
N ALA A 125 0.00 8.74 2.45
CA ALA A 125 0.46 7.45 1.99
C ALA A 125 1.65 7.57 1.04
N VAL A 126 2.40 6.46 0.90
CA VAL A 126 3.41 6.25 -0.14
C VAL A 126 2.86 5.28 -1.17
N ALA A 127 2.69 5.73 -2.41
CA ALA A 127 2.30 4.87 -3.53
C ALA A 127 3.53 4.45 -4.34
N VAL A 128 3.67 3.15 -4.59
CA VAL A 128 4.81 2.57 -5.28
C VAL A 128 4.38 1.39 -6.15
N GLY A 129 5.03 1.22 -7.30
CA GLY A 129 4.83 0.03 -8.11
C GLY A 129 5.35 -1.22 -7.40
N ARG A 130 4.65 -2.34 -7.56
CA ARG A 130 5.10 -3.62 -6.98
C ARG A 130 6.51 -4.01 -7.43
N ARG A 131 6.90 -3.64 -8.63
CA ARG A 131 8.20 -3.87 -9.27
C ARG A 131 8.75 -2.59 -9.86
N GLY A 132 10.06 -2.51 -10.02
CA GLY A 132 10.74 -1.41 -10.70
C GLY A 132 11.42 -1.87 -11.99
N LEU A 133 12.57 -1.29 -12.28
CA LEU A 133 13.37 -1.54 -13.49
C LEU A 133 14.00 -2.95 -13.56
N SER A 134 14.03 -3.72 -12.46
CA SER A 134 14.65 -5.05 -12.45
C SER A 134 13.83 -6.05 -13.28
N ARG A 135 14.54 -6.85 -14.11
CA ARG A 135 13.95 -7.89 -15.01
C ARG A 135 13.67 -9.22 -14.31
N MET A 136 13.39 -9.23 -13.02
CA MET A 136 13.09 -10.48 -12.29
C MET A 136 11.72 -11.05 -12.70
N ALA A 137 11.54 -12.36 -12.49
CA ALA A 137 10.32 -13.07 -12.87
C ALA A 137 9.04 -12.43 -12.31
N ALA A 138 7.93 -12.61 -13.00
CA ALA A 138 6.65 -11.93 -12.73
C ALA A 138 6.13 -12.07 -11.30
N SER A 139 6.53 -13.12 -10.57
CA SER A 139 6.10 -13.40 -9.19
C SER A 139 6.93 -12.71 -8.11
N PHE A 140 7.99 -11.97 -8.45
CA PHE A 140 8.84 -11.32 -7.44
C PHE A 140 8.49 -9.85 -7.23
N MET A 141 8.50 -9.42 -5.97
CA MET A 141 8.39 -8.02 -5.56
C MET A 141 9.73 -7.32 -5.74
N GLY A 142 9.70 -6.03 -6.11
CA GLY A 142 10.89 -5.19 -6.18
C GLY A 142 11.53 -4.99 -4.80
N SER A 143 12.85 -4.86 -4.76
CA SER A 143 13.59 -4.69 -3.50
C SER A 143 13.18 -3.45 -2.71
N VAL A 144 12.89 -2.35 -3.40
CA VAL A 144 12.42 -1.10 -2.77
C VAL A 144 11.02 -1.30 -2.16
N SER A 145 10.08 -1.83 -2.95
CA SER A 145 8.71 -2.08 -2.51
C SER A 145 8.65 -3.06 -1.33
N TYR A 146 9.48 -4.12 -1.38
CA TYR A 146 9.62 -5.05 -0.27
C TYR A 146 10.12 -4.37 1.01
N LYS A 147 11.18 -3.57 0.92
CA LYS A 147 11.73 -2.83 2.06
C LYS A 147 10.75 -1.81 2.63
N LEU A 148 9.97 -1.14 1.79
CA LEU A 148 8.93 -0.20 2.23
C LEU A 148 7.89 -0.89 3.10
N ILE A 149 7.41 -2.07 2.68
CA ILE A 149 6.43 -2.85 3.45
C ILE A 149 7.02 -3.42 4.73
N GLN A 150 8.27 -3.88 4.67
CA GLN A 150 8.99 -4.43 5.83
C GLN A 150 9.46 -3.34 6.81
N SER A 151 9.34 -2.07 6.47
CA SER A 151 9.71 -0.99 7.38
C SER A 151 8.71 -0.86 8.53
N GLN A 152 9.16 -0.39 9.68
CA GLN A 152 8.29 -0.04 10.82
C GLN A 152 7.71 1.39 10.69
N SER A 153 7.50 1.87 9.46
CA SER A 153 6.93 3.18 9.22
C SER A 153 5.44 3.20 9.53
N GLU A 154 4.97 4.25 10.15
CA GLU A 154 3.55 4.51 10.39
C GLU A 154 2.82 4.96 9.12
N VAL A 155 3.57 5.43 8.10
CA VAL A 155 2.97 5.88 6.85
C VAL A 155 2.48 4.66 6.05
N PRO A 156 1.21 4.64 5.65
CA PRO A 156 0.65 3.59 4.80
C PRO A 156 1.38 3.46 3.48
N VAL A 157 1.55 2.21 3.01
CA VAL A 157 2.21 1.91 1.74
C VAL A 157 1.22 1.29 0.77
N TRP A 158 1.02 1.93 -0.36
CA TRP A 158 0.18 1.44 -1.44
C TRP A 158 1.04 0.77 -2.51
N LEU A 159 0.90 -0.54 -2.62
CA LEU A 159 1.51 -1.33 -3.68
C LEU A 159 0.56 -1.41 -4.86
N ILE A 160 0.94 -0.84 -5.98
CA ILE A 160 0.14 -0.89 -7.20
C ILE A 160 0.81 -1.83 -8.21
N ASP A 161 0.15 -2.92 -8.52
CA ASP A 161 0.57 -3.86 -9.57
C ASP A 161 -0.42 -3.87 -10.74
N GLY A 162 -1.58 -3.28 -10.53
CA GLY A 162 -2.80 -3.64 -11.20
C GLY A 162 -3.07 -3.04 -12.55
N GLN A 163 -3.79 -3.86 -13.31
CA GLN A 163 -4.57 -3.44 -14.46
C GLN A 163 -6.05 -3.26 -14.08
N VAL A 164 -6.47 -3.81 -12.93
CA VAL A 164 -7.83 -3.67 -12.43
C VAL A 164 -7.90 -2.41 -11.58
N VAL A 165 -8.43 -1.34 -12.15
CA VAL A 165 -8.67 -0.07 -11.45
C VAL A 165 -10.16 0.19 -11.43
N ASN A 166 -10.74 0.32 -10.26
CA ASN A 166 -12.14 0.68 -10.05
C ASN A 166 -12.34 1.14 -8.61
N SER A 167 -13.50 1.73 -8.31
CA SER A 167 -13.87 2.26 -7.00
C SER A 167 -14.43 1.18 -6.05
N ARG A 168 -13.98 -0.09 -6.18
CA ARG A 168 -14.39 -1.20 -5.31
C ARG A 168 -13.25 -1.61 -4.39
N TYR A 169 -13.46 -1.51 -3.10
CA TYR A 169 -12.46 -1.71 -2.07
C TYR A 169 -12.82 -2.89 -1.17
N LEU A 170 -11.90 -3.84 -1.01
CA LEU A 170 -12.00 -4.95 -0.07
C LEU A 170 -11.11 -4.67 1.14
N LEU A 171 -11.70 -4.47 2.31
CA LEU A 171 -10.97 -4.27 3.55
C LEU A 171 -10.92 -5.60 4.30
N ALA A 172 -9.78 -6.27 4.24
CA ALA A 172 -9.55 -7.54 4.93
C ALA A 172 -9.15 -7.25 6.39
N VAL A 173 -10.06 -7.55 7.33
CA VAL A 173 -9.93 -7.21 8.75
C VAL A 173 -9.92 -8.46 9.63
N ASP A 174 -9.12 -8.42 10.68
CA ASP A 174 -8.94 -9.50 11.67
C ASP A 174 -9.50 -9.12 13.05
N LEU A 175 -10.51 -8.26 13.10
CA LEU A 175 -11.24 -7.80 14.30
C LEU A 175 -10.32 -7.29 15.43
N CYS A 176 -9.14 -6.81 15.12
CA CYS A 176 -8.19 -6.23 16.07
C CYS A 176 -8.25 -4.70 16.07
N GLU A 177 -7.79 -4.06 17.13
CA GLU A 177 -7.76 -2.58 17.22
C GLU A 177 -6.92 -1.96 16.08
N ASP A 178 -5.78 -2.56 15.72
CA ASP A 178 -4.98 -2.09 14.60
C ASP A 178 -5.72 -2.17 13.26
N CYS A 179 -6.74 -3.03 13.14
CA CYS A 179 -7.58 -3.10 11.95
C CYS A 179 -8.51 -1.88 11.80
N LEU A 180 -8.84 -1.19 12.90
CA LEU A 180 -9.59 0.07 12.83
C LEU A 180 -8.78 1.16 12.14
N LYS A 181 -7.45 1.14 12.23
CA LYS A 181 -6.59 2.05 11.47
C LYS A 181 -6.72 1.85 9.96
N VAL A 182 -6.97 0.62 9.51
CA VAL A 182 -7.24 0.34 8.08
C VAL A 182 -8.54 1.00 7.66
N ILE A 183 -9.58 0.89 8.50
CA ILE A 183 -10.88 1.50 8.26
C ILE A 183 -10.77 3.03 8.24
N ASP A 184 -10.09 3.60 9.24
CA ASP A 184 -9.84 5.04 9.35
C ASP A 184 -9.08 5.58 8.13
N HIS A 185 -7.96 4.94 7.77
CA HIS A 185 -7.19 5.35 6.59
C HIS A 185 -8.02 5.31 5.30
N VAL A 186 -8.74 4.22 5.05
CA VAL A 186 -9.60 4.10 3.86
C VAL A 186 -10.74 5.11 3.92
N GLY A 187 -11.38 5.26 5.07
CA GLY A 187 -12.41 6.26 5.32
C GLY A 187 -11.92 7.67 5.05
N PHE A 188 -10.73 8.04 5.56
CA PHE A 188 -10.11 9.33 5.31
C PHE A 188 -9.80 9.55 3.83
N ILE A 189 -9.14 8.61 3.19
CA ILE A 189 -8.73 8.74 1.77
C ILE A 189 -9.94 8.86 0.85
N LEU A 190 -10.97 8.06 1.08
CA LEU A 190 -12.14 7.99 0.20
C LEU A 190 -13.29 8.90 0.63
N ALA A 191 -13.17 9.64 1.76
CA ALA A 191 -14.24 10.50 2.24
C ALA A 191 -14.77 11.44 1.16
N GLY A 192 -16.08 11.43 0.97
CA GLY A 192 -16.76 12.24 -0.07
C GLY A 192 -16.72 11.63 -1.48
N ASP A 193 -16.22 10.40 -1.64
CA ASP A 193 -16.31 9.67 -2.91
C ASP A 193 -17.65 8.90 -2.96
N SER A 194 -18.57 9.38 -3.80
CA SER A 194 -19.90 8.79 -3.94
C SER A 194 -19.90 7.48 -4.74
N GLU A 195 -18.82 7.19 -5.48
CA GLU A 195 -18.70 5.96 -6.28
C GLU A 195 -17.98 4.84 -5.54
N ALA A 196 -17.38 5.13 -4.37
CA ALA A 196 -16.66 4.12 -3.62
C ALA A 196 -17.59 3.04 -3.05
N GLU A 197 -17.32 1.78 -3.37
CA GLU A 197 -17.96 0.60 -2.78
C GLU A 197 -16.99 -0.06 -1.81
N ILE A 198 -17.30 -0.07 -0.52
CA ILE A 198 -16.45 -0.63 0.53
C ILE A 198 -17.03 -1.94 1.01
N VAL A 199 -16.24 -3.01 0.98
CA VAL A 199 -16.61 -4.29 1.56
C VAL A 199 -15.69 -4.61 2.73
N LEU A 200 -16.24 -4.65 3.93
CA LEU A 200 -15.57 -5.12 5.14
C LEU A 200 -15.62 -6.65 5.12
N TYR A 201 -14.46 -7.28 5.01
CA TYR A 201 -14.35 -8.73 4.86
C TYR A 201 -13.58 -9.36 6.01
N HIS A 202 -14.24 -10.28 6.70
CA HIS A 202 -13.65 -11.08 7.77
C HIS A 202 -13.74 -12.56 7.45
N VAL A 203 -12.67 -13.30 7.76
CA VAL A 203 -12.58 -14.74 7.53
C VAL A 203 -12.35 -15.44 8.86
N ILE A 204 -13.31 -16.26 9.26
CA ILE A 204 -13.24 -17.09 10.47
C ILE A 204 -12.61 -18.43 10.09
N PRO A 205 -11.41 -18.76 10.63
CA PRO A 205 -10.74 -20.03 10.32
C PRO A 205 -11.51 -21.23 10.91
N SER A 206 -11.38 -22.39 10.27
CA SER A 206 -11.86 -23.65 10.82
C SER A 206 -10.92 -24.12 11.95
N PHE A 207 -11.49 -24.61 13.03
CA PHE A 207 -10.75 -25.17 14.16
C PHE A 207 -10.45 -26.67 14.00
N ARG A 208 -11.11 -27.34 13.06
CA ARG A 208 -10.97 -28.83 12.84
C ARG A 208 -9.52 -29.30 12.65
N PRO A 209 -8.64 -28.58 11.93
CA PRO A 209 -7.26 -29.03 11.75
C PRO A 209 -6.41 -29.11 13.02
N PHE A 210 -6.86 -28.48 14.09
CA PHE A 210 -6.13 -28.35 15.36
C PHE A 210 -6.60 -29.32 16.45
N MET A 211 -7.61 -30.17 16.15
CA MET A 211 -8.22 -31.07 17.11
C MET A 211 -7.85 -32.54 16.86
N ALA A 212 -7.66 -33.31 17.92
CA ALA A 212 -7.39 -34.74 17.82
C ALA A 212 -8.64 -35.49 17.36
N LYS A 213 -8.46 -36.60 16.58
CA LYS A 213 -9.57 -37.42 16.06
C LYS A 213 -10.49 -37.99 17.13
N GLU A 214 -9.99 -38.11 18.36
CA GLU A 214 -10.74 -38.64 19.51
C GLU A 214 -11.76 -37.66 20.10
N GLU A 215 -11.67 -36.39 19.72
CA GLU A 215 -12.57 -35.30 20.19
C GLU A 215 -13.75 -35.04 19.24
N GLU A 216 -13.90 -35.82 18.19
CA GLU A 216 -14.87 -35.63 17.11
C GLU A 216 -16.34 -35.54 17.56
N PHE A 217 -16.67 -36.19 18.70
CA PHE A 217 -18.03 -36.18 19.26
C PHE A 217 -18.44 -34.82 19.86
N PHE A 218 -17.51 -34.07 20.44
CA PHE A 218 -17.76 -32.72 20.99
C PHE A 218 -17.53 -31.58 19.99
N LEU A 219 -17.00 -31.91 18.83
CA LEU A 219 -16.56 -30.95 17.81
C LEU A 219 -17.70 -30.06 17.32
N GLY A 220 -18.90 -30.60 17.12
CA GLY A 220 -20.03 -29.85 16.59
C GLY A 220 -20.49 -28.74 17.52
N GLU A 221 -20.64 -29.02 18.81
CA GLU A 221 -21.10 -28.05 19.81
C GLU A 221 -20.06 -26.96 20.09
N ILE A 222 -18.78 -27.36 20.16
CA ILE A 222 -17.67 -26.42 20.37
C ILE A 222 -17.51 -25.50 19.16
N GLU A 223 -17.55 -26.07 17.94
CA GLU A 223 -17.44 -25.30 16.69
C GLU A 223 -18.59 -24.28 16.57
N GLU A 224 -19.82 -24.68 16.88
CA GLU A 224 -20.99 -23.78 16.86
C GLU A 224 -20.85 -22.64 17.90
N LEU A 225 -20.42 -22.98 19.12
CA LEU A 225 -20.22 -21.97 20.18
C LEU A 225 -19.11 -20.96 19.81
N VAL A 226 -18.00 -21.45 19.24
CA VAL A 226 -16.88 -20.61 18.81
C VAL A 226 -17.31 -19.73 17.63
N LEU A 227 -17.99 -20.28 16.63
CA LEU A 227 -18.50 -19.53 15.50
C LEU A 227 -19.45 -18.42 15.95
N LYS A 228 -20.40 -18.73 16.84
CA LYS A 228 -21.33 -17.74 17.38
C LYS A 228 -20.61 -16.60 18.09
N LYS A 229 -19.61 -16.92 18.91
CA LYS A 229 -18.80 -15.92 19.61
C LYS A 229 -17.99 -15.04 18.64
N GLU A 230 -17.38 -15.63 17.60
CA GLU A 230 -16.65 -14.87 16.60
C GLU A 230 -17.59 -14.01 15.74
N GLU A 231 -18.79 -14.47 15.42
CA GLU A 231 -19.79 -13.66 14.74
C GLU A 231 -20.27 -12.46 15.61
N GLU A 232 -20.45 -12.66 16.91
CA GLU A 232 -20.79 -11.57 17.83
C GLU A 232 -19.67 -10.52 17.90
N ARG A 233 -18.41 -10.96 17.97
CA ARG A 233 -17.25 -10.07 17.91
C ARG A 233 -17.19 -9.32 16.58
N ALA A 234 -17.42 -10.01 15.46
CA ALA A 234 -17.43 -9.42 14.14
C ALA A 234 -18.53 -8.34 14.03
N ARG A 235 -19.73 -8.60 14.53
CA ARG A 235 -20.82 -7.61 14.55
C ARG A 235 -20.45 -6.36 15.34
N ALA A 236 -19.86 -6.50 16.53
CA ALA A 236 -19.42 -5.37 17.34
C ALA A 236 -18.34 -4.55 16.62
N PHE A 237 -17.33 -5.22 16.02
CA PHE A 237 -16.29 -4.59 15.24
C PHE A 237 -16.86 -3.83 14.03
N PHE A 238 -17.78 -4.45 13.28
CA PHE A 238 -18.35 -3.81 12.09
C PHE A 238 -19.26 -2.62 12.44
N GLN A 239 -19.90 -2.63 13.60
CA GLN A 239 -20.63 -1.45 14.09
C GLN A 239 -19.66 -0.27 14.32
N GLU A 240 -18.51 -0.53 14.92
CA GLU A 240 -17.48 0.51 15.13
C GLU A 240 -16.87 0.98 13.79
N ALA A 241 -16.52 0.04 12.92
CA ALA A 241 -16.05 0.35 11.57
C ALA A 241 -17.04 1.21 10.78
N SER A 242 -18.34 0.92 10.88
CA SER A 242 -19.38 1.69 10.21
C SER A 242 -19.48 3.12 10.76
N LYS A 243 -19.27 3.34 12.07
CA LYS A 243 -19.23 4.70 12.64
C LYS A 243 -18.05 5.50 12.08
N ILE A 244 -16.85 4.90 12.03
CA ILE A 244 -15.66 5.54 11.45
C ILE A 244 -15.92 5.93 9.99
N LEU A 245 -16.50 5.02 9.20
CA LEU A 245 -16.82 5.32 7.81
C LEU A 245 -17.92 6.39 7.67
N ALA A 246 -18.90 6.42 8.57
CA ALA A 246 -19.94 7.44 8.58
C ALA A 246 -19.37 8.86 8.78
N GLU A 247 -18.28 9.03 9.54
CA GLU A 247 -17.55 10.29 9.66
C GLU A 247 -16.96 10.76 8.31
N GLY A 248 -16.63 9.81 7.43
CA GLY A 248 -16.22 10.06 6.03
C GLY A 248 -17.37 10.36 5.06
N ASN A 249 -18.61 10.52 5.56
CA ASN A 249 -19.83 10.73 4.78
C ASN A 249 -20.17 9.59 3.80
N PHE A 250 -19.84 8.35 4.15
CA PHE A 250 -20.29 7.19 3.38
C PHE A 250 -21.75 6.86 3.72
N SER A 251 -22.54 6.60 2.70
CA SER A 251 -23.89 6.09 2.83
C SER A 251 -23.88 4.58 3.16
N GLU A 252 -24.95 4.09 3.82
CA GLU A 252 -25.08 2.66 4.11
C GLU A 252 -25.02 1.78 2.86
N ASN A 253 -25.47 2.27 1.71
CA ASN A 253 -25.41 1.54 0.44
C ASN A 253 -23.99 1.34 -0.10
N GLN A 254 -23.03 2.16 0.33
CA GLN A 254 -21.62 2.06 -0.06
C GLN A 254 -20.85 1.04 0.77
N ILE A 255 -21.39 0.63 1.92
CA ILE A 255 -20.72 -0.24 2.88
C ILE A 255 -21.42 -1.58 2.92
N ARG A 256 -20.69 -2.66 2.69
CA ARG A 256 -21.17 -4.03 2.82
C ARG A 256 -20.27 -4.81 3.75
N VAL A 257 -20.86 -5.72 4.50
CA VAL A 257 -20.14 -6.64 5.39
C VAL A 257 -20.25 -8.05 4.82
N LYS A 258 -19.11 -8.74 4.75
CA LYS A 258 -19.04 -10.16 4.40
C LYS A 258 -18.24 -10.92 5.44
N ILE A 259 -18.80 -12.00 5.96
CA ILE A 259 -18.11 -12.93 6.85
C ILE A 259 -18.04 -14.29 6.14
N LYS A 260 -16.85 -14.84 6.05
CA LYS A 260 -16.62 -16.22 5.60
C LYS A 260 -16.23 -17.09 6.76
N THR A 261 -16.93 -18.19 6.96
CA THR A 261 -16.68 -19.17 8.04
C THR A 261 -16.01 -20.43 7.50
N GLY A 262 -15.37 -21.19 8.37
CA GLY A 262 -14.82 -22.50 8.06
C GLY A 262 -13.61 -22.50 7.13
N SER A 263 -12.81 -21.44 7.14
CA SER A 263 -11.64 -21.31 6.28
C SER A 263 -10.49 -22.20 6.73
N THR A 264 -9.90 -22.92 5.81
CA THR A 264 -8.64 -23.65 6.02
C THR A 264 -7.41 -22.81 5.60
N ASN A 265 -7.63 -21.72 4.85
CA ASN A 265 -6.58 -20.82 4.39
C ASN A 265 -7.11 -19.40 4.19
N VAL A 266 -7.04 -18.60 5.25
CA VAL A 266 -7.53 -17.22 5.30
C VAL A 266 -6.97 -16.36 4.15
N ALA A 267 -5.69 -16.44 3.86
CA ALA A 267 -5.08 -15.66 2.80
C ALA A 267 -5.62 -16.02 1.40
N ALA A 268 -5.80 -17.33 1.14
CA ALA A 268 -6.39 -17.80 -0.12
C ALA A 268 -7.84 -17.31 -0.27
N ASP A 269 -8.61 -17.28 0.82
CA ASP A 269 -9.98 -16.79 0.79
C ASP A 269 -10.06 -15.29 0.52
N ILE A 270 -9.15 -14.50 1.10
CA ILE A 270 -9.05 -13.06 0.81
C ILE A 270 -8.70 -12.84 -0.68
N ILE A 271 -7.72 -13.58 -1.20
CA ILE A 271 -7.31 -13.48 -2.62
C ILE A 271 -8.47 -13.87 -3.55
N ASN A 272 -9.14 -14.98 -3.25
CA ASN A 272 -10.27 -15.46 -4.04
C ASN A 272 -11.44 -14.46 -4.02
N GLU A 273 -11.76 -13.88 -2.86
CA GLU A 273 -12.80 -12.86 -2.76
C GLU A 273 -12.41 -11.61 -3.55
N ALA A 274 -11.15 -11.16 -3.44
CA ALA A 274 -10.65 -10.02 -4.19
C ALA A 274 -10.78 -10.22 -5.71
N GLN A 275 -10.51 -11.43 -6.19
CA GLN A 275 -10.62 -11.78 -7.61
C GLN A 275 -12.07 -11.92 -8.07
N ARG A 276 -12.88 -12.72 -7.35
CA ARG A 276 -14.29 -12.98 -7.71
C ARG A 276 -15.16 -11.72 -7.64
N GLY A 277 -14.92 -10.89 -6.62
CA GLY A 277 -15.63 -9.63 -6.44
C GLY A 277 -15.13 -8.51 -7.32
N ASN A 278 -14.07 -8.73 -8.13
CA ASN A 278 -13.44 -7.74 -9.00
C ASN A 278 -13.11 -6.42 -8.27
N TYR A 279 -12.54 -6.52 -7.07
CA TYR A 279 -12.09 -5.35 -6.31
C TYR A 279 -10.80 -4.79 -6.93
N GLY A 280 -10.75 -3.48 -7.17
CA GLY A 280 -9.55 -2.80 -7.67
C GLY A 280 -8.49 -2.63 -6.60
N THR A 281 -8.93 -2.53 -5.35
CA THR A 281 -8.04 -2.31 -4.19
C THR A 281 -8.38 -3.25 -3.05
N VAL A 282 -7.35 -3.84 -2.44
CA VAL A 282 -7.45 -4.58 -1.18
C VAL A 282 -6.68 -3.82 -0.12
N ALA A 283 -7.35 -3.42 0.96
CA ALA A 283 -6.73 -2.80 2.12
C ALA A 283 -6.59 -3.80 3.26
N LEU A 284 -5.43 -3.82 3.90
CA LEU A 284 -5.15 -4.74 5.01
C LEU A 284 -4.14 -4.13 5.99
N GLY A 285 -4.20 -4.58 7.23
CA GLY A 285 -3.23 -4.23 8.24
C GLY A 285 -1.91 -5.00 8.05
N ARG A 286 -0.83 -4.44 8.54
CA ARG A 286 0.46 -5.16 8.59
C ARG A 286 0.38 -6.38 9.47
N ARG A 287 -0.36 -6.33 10.59
CA ARG A 287 -0.51 -7.37 11.59
C ARG A 287 -1.98 -7.69 11.80
N GLY A 288 -2.26 -8.88 12.33
CA GLY A 288 -3.55 -9.30 12.85
C GLY A 288 -3.44 -9.71 14.31
N GLN A 289 -4.50 -10.27 14.89
CA GLN A 289 -4.60 -10.66 16.31
C GLN A 289 -3.47 -11.58 16.80
N GLY A 290 -2.93 -12.47 15.95
CA GLY A 290 -1.92 -13.46 16.30
C GLY A 290 -0.46 -13.00 16.13
N GLY A 291 -0.23 -11.73 15.78
CA GLY A 291 1.11 -11.23 15.49
C GLY A 291 1.96 -11.06 16.75
N PHE A 292 3.08 -11.78 16.83
CA PHE A 292 4.12 -11.46 17.82
C PHE A 292 4.58 -10.01 17.60
N LYS A 293 4.79 -9.26 18.69
CA LYS A 293 5.21 -7.83 18.62
C LYS A 293 6.51 -7.62 17.81
N GLU A 294 7.30 -8.67 17.67
CA GLU A 294 8.57 -8.68 16.92
C GLU A 294 8.38 -8.88 15.40
N MET A 295 7.24 -9.39 14.94
CA MET A 295 6.99 -9.58 13.51
C MET A 295 6.54 -8.26 12.87
N ILE A 296 7.28 -7.84 11.85
CA ILE A 296 7.01 -6.59 11.11
C ILE A 296 5.77 -6.74 10.21
N LEU A 297 5.51 -7.94 9.70
CA LEU A 297 4.40 -8.26 8.81
C LEU A 297 3.78 -9.62 9.19
N GLY A 298 2.46 -9.67 9.35
CA GLY A 298 1.74 -10.89 9.68
C GLY A 298 1.78 -11.93 8.55
N SER A 299 1.65 -13.20 8.90
CA SER A 299 1.71 -14.32 7.94
C SER A 299 0.61 -14.25 6.87
N THR A 300 -0.62 -13.88 7.25
CA THR A 300 -1.75 -13.70 6.33
C THR A 300 -1.49 -12.53 5.39
N SER A 301 -1.13 -11.36 5.93
CA SER A 301 -0.81 -10.17 5.15
C SER A 301 0.31 -10.45 4.15
N THR A 302 1.38 -11.14 4.59
CA THR A 302 2.47 -11.57 3.71
C THR A 302 1.95 -12.41 2.54
N LYS A 303 1.15 -13.45 2.82
CA LYS A 303 0.61 -14.34 1.78
C LYS A 303 -0.31 -13.60 0.81
N VAL A 304 -1.15 -12.68 1.29
CA VAL A 304 -2.02 -11.85 0.43
C VAL A 304 -1.18 -10.92 -0.43
N ILE A 305 -0.22 -10.20 0.16
CA ILE A 305 0.66 -9.29 -0.57
C ILE A 305 1.43 -10.00 -1.67
N PHE A 306 1.93 -11.21 -1.44
CA PHE A 306 2.67 -11.96 -2.46
C PHE A 306 1.78 -12.73 -3.44
N GLY A 307 0.59 -13.15 -3.03
CA GLY A 307 -0.32 -13.95 -3.84
C GLY A 307 -1.31 -13.16 -4.70
N LEU A 308 -1.66 -11.95 -4.29
CA LEU A 308 -2.61 -11.12 -5.03
C LEU A 308 -1.88 -10.29 -6.09
N MET A 309 -2.23 -10.52 -7.37
CA MET A 309 -1.65 -9.86 -8.54
C MET A 309 -2.69 -8.96 -9.22
N ASP A 310 -2.21 -8.06 -10.08
CA ASP A 310 -3.02 -7.19 -10.95
C ASP A 310 -3.99 -6.24 -10.22
N ARG A 311 -3.74 -5.94 -8.95
CA ARG A 311 -4.55 -5.04 -8.11
C ARG A 311 -3.69 -4.15 -7.23
N ALA A 312 -4.29 -3.11 -6.70
CA ALA A 312 -3.66 -2.33 -5.65
C ALA A 312 -3.83 -3.00 -4.28
N ILE A 313 -2.79 -2.93 -3.46
CA ILE A 313 -2.82 -3.39 -2.05
C ILE A 313 -2.40 -2.21 -1.18
N TRP A 314 -3.30 -1.75 -0.32
CA TRP A 314 -3.01 -0.74 0.68
C TRP A 314 -2.62 -1.42 1.99
N VAL A 315 -1.37 -1.26 2.39
CA VAL A 315 -0.83 -1.83 3.63
C VAL A 315 -0.77 -0.71 4.66
N VAL A 316 -1.63 -0.80 5.67
CA VAL A 316 -1.76 0.19 6.75
C VAL A 316 -1.05 -0.31 8.00
N ALA A 317 -0.39 0.59 8.76
CA ALA A 317 0.45 0.25 9.91
C ALA A 317 -0.31 0.22 11.23
#